data_46118454b277262e1f49f0e341c1b084
#
_entry.id   46118454b277262e1f49f0e341c1b084
#
_cell.length_a   1.000
_cell.length_b   1.000
_cell.length_c   1.000
_cell.angle_alpha   90.00
_cell.angle_beta   90.00
_cell.angle_gamma   90.00
#
_symmetry.space_group_name_H-M   'P 1'
#
loop_
_entity.id
_entity.type
_entity.pdbx_description
1 polymer ?
#
loop_
_entity_poly.entity_id
_entity_poly.type
_entity_poly.pdbx_seq_one_letter_code
_entity_poly.pdbx_strand_id
1 'polypeptide(L)'
;LRVASVENGSDYLALLLRKLGQQVSKTPGWFDEDPVELFRQHVWMNPFWEDDVYELVDLMGADHVIFGSDWPHIEGMPSPLDYLTEVKELDNDDRRLVMRDNTRSLTEPRPA
;
A
#
# COMPACT_ATOMS: atom_id res chain seq x y z
N LEU A 1 15.33 4.54 0.06
CA LEU A 1 14.38 4.67 -1.04
C LEU A 1 12.95 4.53 -0.51
N ARG A 2 12.02 5.32 -1.05
CA ARG A 2 10.57 5.21 -0.83
C ARG A 2 9.89 5.10 -2.19
N VAL A 3 9.04 4.12 -2.35
CA VAL A 3 8.37 3.82 -3.62
C VAL A 3 6.86 3.78 -3.39
N ALA A 4 6.09 4.48 -4.19
CA ALA A 4 4.65 4.37 -4.23
C ALA A 4 4.22 3.61 -5.50
N SER A 5 3.50 2.49 -5.33
CA SER A 5 2.84 1.79 -6.42
C SER A 5 1.47 2.41 -6.62
N VAL A 6 1.28 3.13 -7.72
CA VAL A 6 0.06 3.87 -8.06
C VAL A 6 -0.51 3.34 -9.36
N GLU A 7 -1.83 3.22 -9.45
CA GLU A 7 -2.57 2.71 -10.62
C GLU A 7 -2.21 1.27 -11.06
N ASN A 8 -1.76 0.45 -10.13
CA ASN A 8 -1.47 -0.97 -10.39
C ASN A 8 -2.41 -1.92 -9.66
N GLY A 9 -3.30 -1.41 -8.81
CA GLY A 9 -4.12 -2.21 -7.92
C GLY A 9 -3.29 -2.95 -6.86
N SER A 10 -3.92 -3.88 -6.17
CA SER A 10 -3.28 -4.65 -5.08
C SER A 10 -3.50 -6.16 -5.15
N ASP A 11 -4.26 -6.66 -6.09
CA ASP A 11 -4.64 -8.07 -6.21
C ASP A 11 -3.45 -9.03 -6.45
N TYR A 12 -2.35 -8.54 -7.02
CA TYR A 12 -1.12 -9.31 -7.23
C TYR A 12 -0.23 -9.43 -5.99
N LEU A 13 -0.47 -8.62 -4.95
CA LEU A 13 0.50 -8.40 -3.87
C LEU A 13 0.73 -9.64 -3.02
N ALA A 14 -0.32 -10.37 -2.64
CA ALA A 14 -0.20 -11.60 -1.85
C ALA A 14 0.69 -12.63 -2.56
N LEU A 15 0.52 -12.78 -3.87
CA LEU A 15 1.36 -13.66 -4.69
C LEU A 15 2.81 -13.17 -4.74
N LEU A 16 3.02 -11.87 -4.91
CA LEU A 16 4.36 -11.27 -4.95
C LEU A 16 5.12 -11.51 -3.65
N LEU A 17 4.52 -11.18 -2.50
CA LEU A 17 5.14 -11.37 -1.19
C LEU A 17 5.45 -12.85 -0.92
N ARG A 18 4.55 -13.76 -1.29
CA ARG A 18 4.81 -15.20 -1.19
C ARG A 18 6.00 -15.63 -2.04
N LYS A 19 6.10 -15.15 -3.28
CA LYS A 19 7.24 -15.48 -4.17
C LYS A 19 8.56 -14.90 -3.66
N LEU A 20 8.54 -13.68 -3.12
CA LEU A 20 9.73 -13.09 -2.48
C LEU A 20 10.20 -13.94 -1.31
N GLY A 21 9.30 -14.35 -0.41
CA GLY A 21 9.63 -15.23 0.71
C GLY A 21 10.19 -16.58 0.26
N GLN A 22 9.66 -17.17 -0.81
CA GLN A 22 10.19 -18.40 -1.39
C GLN A 22 11.62 -18.27 -1.94
N GLN A 23 12.01 -17.09 -2.42
CA GLN A 23 13.36 -16.88 -2.93
C GLN A 23 14.43 -16.98 -1.83
N VAL A 24 14.12 -16.59 -0.61
CA VAL A 24 15.04 -16.76 0.53
C VAL A 24 15.52 -18.20 0.66
N SER A 25 14.58 -19.16 0.55
CA SER A 25 14.89 -20.60 0.62
C SER A 25 15.62 -21.13 -0.61
N LYS A 26 15.33 -20.56 -1.80
CA LYS A 26 15.91 -21.00 -3.08
C LYS A 26 17.34 -20.50 -3.30
N THR A 27 17.67 -19.35 -2.72
CA THR A 27 18.98 -18.70 -2.88
C THR A 27 19.57 -18.35 -1.51
N PRO A 28 19.98 -19.36 -0.70
CA PRO A 28 20.52 -19.12 0.62
C PRO A 28 21.73 -18.18 0.59
N GLY A 29 21.74 -17.17 1.46
CA GLY A 29 22.83 -16.21 1.57
C GLY A 29 22.85 -15.12 0.48
N TRP A 30 21.85 -15.07 -0.41
CA TRP A 30 21.74 -14.03 -1.43
C TRP A 30 21.21 -12.71 -0.86
N PHE A 31 20.33 -12.78 0.11
CA PHE A 31 19.73 -11.61 0.75
C PHE A 31 20.37 -11.40 2.12
N ASP A 32 20.85 -10.19 2.39
CA ASP A 32 21.37 -9.77 3.70
C ASP A 32 20.23 -9.56 4.71
N GLU A 33 19.06 -9.16 4.22
CA GLU A 33 17.82 -8.94 5.01
C GLU A 33 16.64 -9.67 4.35
N ASP A 34 15.55 -9.86 5.11
CA ASP A 34 14.33 -10.46 4.55
C ASP A 34 13.72 -9.56 3.46
N PRO A 35 13.65 -10.00 2.20
CA PRO A 35 13.14 -9.18 1.11
C PRO A 35 11.65 -8.84 1.25
N VAL A 36 10.86 -9.63 1.98
CA VAL A 36 9.45 -9.32 2.27
C VAL A 36 9.37 -8.13 3.21
N GLU A 37 10.18 -8.13 4.27
CA GLU A 37 10.23 -7.01 5.22
C GLU A 37 10.81 -5.75 4.59
N LEU A 38 11.84 -5.88 3.74
CA LEU A 38 12.35 -4.74 2.96
C LEU A 38 11.29 -4.15 2.03
N PHE A 39 10.51 -5.00 1.37
CA PHE A 39 9.40 -4.53 0.54
C PHE A 39 8.41 -3.73 1.38
N ARG A 40 7.96 -4.27 2.51
CA ARG A 40 7.02 -3.59 3.41
C ARG A 40 7.53 -2.26 3.95
N GLN A 41 8.83 -2.14 4.21
CA GLN A 41 9.44 -0.91 4.74
C GLN A 41 9.56 0.20 3.70
N HIS A 42 9.66 -0.14 2.43
CA HIS A 42 10.03 0.80 1.37
C HIS A 42 8.94 1.09 0.35
N VAL A 43 7.86 0.28 0.33
CA VAL A 43 6.80 0.38 -0.68
C VAL A 43 5.48 0.76 -0.04
N TRP A 44 4.82 1.74 -0.63
CA TRP A 44 3.44 2.14 -0.32
C TRP A 44 2.54 1.72 -1.47
N MET A 45 1.38 1.17 -1.14
CA MET A 45 0.43 0.63 -2.11
C MET A 45 -0.80 1.53 -2.21
N ASN A 46 -1.15 1.91 -3.44
CA ASN A 46 -2.43 2.52 -3.75
C ASN A 46 -3.35 1.45 -4.36
N PRO A 47 -4.39 0.98 -3.65
CA PRO A 47 -5.36 0.05 -4.21
C PRO A 47 -6.27 0.75 -5.21
N PHE A 48 -6.86 -0.01 -6.14
CA PHE A 48 -8.06 0.44 -6.81
C PHE A 48 -9.22 0.50 -5.80
N TRP A 49 -10.25 1.28 -6.09
CA TRP A 49 -11.39 1.39 -5.18
C TRP A 49 -12.19 0.08 -5.04
N GLU A 50 -12.07 -0.83 -6.03
CA GLU A 50 -12.67 -2.17 -6.02
C GLU A 50 -11.86 -3.21 -5.23
N ASP A 51 -10.59 -2.93 -4.94
CA ASP A 51 -9.71 -3.86 -4.22
C ASP A 51 -10.12 -3.98 -2.75
N ASP A 52 -9.83 -5.13 -2.14
CA ASP A 52 -10.01 -5.33 -0.71
C ASP A 52 -8.93 -4.60 0.09
N VAL A 53 -9.28 -3.43 0.61
CA VAL A 53 -8.37 -2.61 1.42
C VAL A 53 -7.98 -3.27 2.74
N TYR A 54 -8.82 -4.13 3.30
CA TYR A 54 -8.54 -4.83 4.56
C TYR A 54 -7.49 -5.92 4.36
N GLU A 55 -7.60 -6.70 3.28
CA GLU A 55 -6.54 -7.63 2.89
C GLU A 55 -5.22 -6.89 2.65
N LEU A 56 -5.27 -5.75 1.99
CA LEU A 56 -4.07 -4.95 1.73
C LEU A 56 -3.43 -4.43 3.03
N VAL A 57 -4.24 -3.95 3.98
CA VAL A 57 -3.76 -3.53 5.31
C VAL A 57 -3.15 -4.71 6.08
N ASP A 58 -3.74 -5.90 6.01
CA ASP A 58 -3.18 -7.10 6.62
C ASP A 58 -1.83 -7.49 6.01
N LEU A 59 -1.66 -7.31 4.70
CA LEU A 59 -0.40 -7.64 4.01
C LEU A 59 0.71 -6.62 4.24
N MET A 60 0.39 -5.34 4.29
CA MET A 60 1.36 -4.23 4.28
C MET A 60 1.46 -3.45 5.59
N GLY A 61 0.41 -3.43 6.40
CA GLY A 61 0.20 -2.47 7.46
C GLY A 61 -0.50 -1.20 6.95
N ALA A 62 -1.35 -0.60 7.78
CA ALA A 62 -2.10 0.60 7.42
C ALA A 62 -1.20 1.80 7.10
N ASP A 63 0.01 1.85 7.67
CA ASP A 63 1.01 2.90 7.44
C ASP A 63 1.70 2.83 6.06
N HIS A 64 1.44 1.78 5.28
CA HIS A 64 1.97 1.58 3.92
C HIS A 64 0.87 1.48 2.85
N VAL A 65 -0.36 1.85 3.19
CA VAL A 65 -1.48 1.97 2.25
C VAL A 65 -1.82 3.45 2.03
N ILE A 66 -1.93 3.86 0.78
CA ILE A 66 -2.26 5.24 0.40
C ILE A 66 -3.53 5.29 -0.43
N PHE A 67 -4.42 6.21 -0.12
CA PHE A 67 -5.60 6.48 -0.89
C PHE A 67 -5.28 7.25 -2.18
N GLY A 68 -5.93 6.88 -3.27
CA GLY A 68 -5.96 7.60 -4.53
C GLY A 68 -7.23 7.28 -5.28
N SER A 69 -7.95 8.30 -5.75
CA SER A 69 -9.26 8.16 -6.37
C SER A 69 -9.23 7.92 -7.87
N ASP A 70 -8.07 8.15 -8.49
CA ASP A 70 -7.90 8.19 -9.94
C ASP A 70 -8.83 9.21 -10.64
N TRP A 71 -9.38 10.16 -9.87
CA TRP A 71 -10.19 11.24 -10.43
C TRP A 71 -9.31 12.17 -11.30
N PRO A 72 -9.73 12.61 -12.50
CA PRO A 72 -11.04 12.49 -13.12
C PRO A 72 -11.14 11.37 -14.19
N HIS A 73 -10.36 10.32 -14.11
CA HIS A 73 -10.45 9.20 -15.05
C HIS A 73 -11.83 8.53 -15.00
N ILE A 74 -12.21 7.92 -16.12
CA ILE A 74 -13.53 7.29 -16.26
C ILE A 74 -13.70 6.07 -15.32
N GLU A 75 -12.61 5.36 -15.04
CA GLU A 75 -12.57 4.26 -14.08
C GLU A 75 -12.41 4.73 -12.63
N GLY A 76 -12.08 6.00 -12.43
CA GLY A 76 -11.87 6.58 -11.11
C GLY A 76 -13.15 6.83 -10.34
N MET A 77 -13.01 7.19 -9.08
CA MET A 77 -14.14 7.54 -8.22
C MET A 77 -14.66 8.95 -8.56
N PRO A 78 -15.94 9.09 -8.96
CA PRO A 78 -16.52 10.41 -9.24
C PRO A 78 -16.51 11.33 -8.02
N SER A 79 -16.66 10.75 -6.83
CA SER A 79 -16.62 11.43 -5.53
C SER A 79 -15.54 10.78 -4.66
N PRO A 80 -14.31 11.32 -4.61
CA PRO A 80 -13.20 10.69 -3.91
C PRO A 80 -13.44 10.41 -2.42
N LEU A 81 -14.23 11.25 -1.75
CA LEU A 81 -14.53 11.07 -0.32
C LEU A 81 -15.47 9.88 -0.05
N ASP A 82 -16.14 9.33 -1.06
CA ASP A 82 -16.96 8.12 -0.89
C ASP A 82 -16.10 6.90 -0.51
N TYR A 83 -14.78 6.96 -0.73
CA TYR A 83 -13.85 5.92 -0.27
C TYR A 83 -13.84 5.75 1.26
N LEU A 84 -14.31 6.74 2.01
CA LEU A 84 -14.53 6.60 3.46
C LEU A 84 -15.49 5.45 3.81
N THR A 85 -16.38 5.07 2.89
CA THR A 85 -17.26 3.91 3.04
C THR A 85 -16.49 2.60 2.95
N GLU A 86 -15.48 2.52 2.07
CA GLU A 86 -14.64 1.34 1.91
C GLU A 86 -13.76 1.09 3.14
N VAL A 87 -13.26 2.15 3.77
CA VAL A 87 -12.37 2.07 4.95
C VAL A 87 -13.11 2.19 6.28
N LYS A 88 -14.44 2.05 6.30
CA LYS A 88 -15.28 2.31 7.49
C LYS A 88 -14.98 1.41 8.69
N GLU A 89 -14.49 0.19 8.46
CA GLU A 89 -14.17 -0.79 9.50
C GLU A 89 -12.74 -0.66 10.05
N LEU A 90 -11.89 0.15 9.42
CA LEU A 90 -10.61 0.54 10.01
C LEU A 90 -10.88 1.44 11.23
N ASP A 91 -10.03 1.34 12.24
CA ASP A 91 -10.08 2.30 13.34
C ASP A 91 -9.73 3.73 12.87
N ASN A 92 -9.91 4.71 13.75
CA ASN A 92 -9.74 6.11 13.38
C ASN A 92 -8.28 6.44 12.99
N ASP A 93 -7.31 5.82 13.64
CA ASP A 93 -5.90 6.09 13.39
C ASP A 93 -5.46 5.47 12.05
N ASP A 94 -5.82 4.21 11.78
CA ASP A 94 -5.53 3.54 10.51
C ASP A 94 -6.25 4.22 9.34
N ARG A 95 -7.51 4.61 9.53
CA ARG A 95 -8.26 5.35 8.52
C ARG A 95 -7.58 6.68 8.17
N ARG A 96 -7.08 7.40 9.17
CA ARG A 96 -6.37 8.66 8.98
C ARG A 96 -5.03 8.45 8.26
N LEU A 97 -4.30 7.37 8.58
CA LEU A 97 -3.08 6.98 7.86
C LEU A 97 -3.38 6.76 6.38
N VAL A 98 -4.33 5.87 6.06
CA VAL A 98 -4.67 5.50 4.68
C VAL A 98 -5.16 6.71 3.88
N MET A 99 -6.08 7.49 4.44
CA MET A 99 -6.75 8.56 3.70
C MET A 99 -5.90 9.84 3.56
N ARG A 100 -4.87 10.02 4.39
CA ARG A 100 -4.18 11.31 4.44
C ARG A 100 -2.70 11.22 4.81
N ASP A 101 -2.39 10.70 6.01
CA ASP A 101 -1.09 10.96 6.63
C ASP A 101 0.06 10.24 5.90
N ASN A 102 -0.18 9.05 5.34
CA ASN A 102 0.83 8.34 4.55
C ASN A 102 1.21 9.10 3.28
N THR A 103 0.23 9.56 2.50
CA THR A 103 0.50 10.36 1.29
C THR A 103 1.20 11.66 1.64
N ARG A 104 0.77 12.32 2.71
CA ARG A 104 1.41 13.53 3.20
C ARG A 104 2.88 13.27 3.57
N SER A 105 3.17 12.21 4.31
CA SER A 105 4.53 11.80 4.68
C SER A 105 5.42 11.50 3.45
N LEU A 106 4.85 10.94 2.38
CA LEU A 106 5.59 10.67 1.15
C LEU A 106 5.94 11.92 0.36
N THR A 107 5.08 12.92 0.38
CA THR A 107 5.18 14.14 -0.44
C THR A 107 5.88 15.30 0.28
N GLU A 108 5.90 15.32 1.59
CA GLU A 108 6.60 16.34 2.36
C GLU A 108 8.12 16.17 2.27
N PRO A 109 8.88 17.29 2.11
CA PRO A 109 10.33 17.23 2.15
C PRO A 109 10.81 16.68 3.49
N ARG A 110 11.82 15.80 3.44
CA ARG A 110 12.50 15.41 4.68
C ARG A 110 13.34 16.56 5.20
N PRO A 111 13.38 16.79 6.52
CA PRO A 111 14.38 17.70 7.10
C PRO A 111 15.76 17.26 6.66
N ALA A 112 16.58 18.24 6.35
CA ALA A 112 17.98 18.01 5.99
C ALA A 112 18.76 17.41 7.16
#